data_22497e74bf98b570bfebd186e10e1af4
#
_entry.id   22497e74bf98b570bfebd186e10e1af4
#
_cell.length_a   1.000
_cell.length_b   1.000
_cell.length_c   1.000
_cell.angle_alpha   90.00
_cell.angle_beta   90.00
_cell.angle_gamma   90.00
#
_symmetry.space_group_name_H-M   'P 1'
#
loop_
_entity.id
_entity.type
_entity.pdbx_description
1 polymer ?
#
loop_
_entity_poly.entity_id
_entity_poly.type
_entity_poly.pdbx_seq_one_letter_code
_entity_poly.pdbx_strand_id
1 'polypeptide(L)'
;SFNRYGRDLILHFLNKHFPDKEGLVTTKNPVVMETPAEAMDAVLTEDDFKADYRILNKEIRALGENIPPLVNTYMGISPSLKVFGTAVNDEFGDVEETGILVDFNDIYEDKLARHIDSFIKEQIAKIKIRWPQTIENFEGEIAQKITARRNERFWKIFSWRSKPKGGTESL
;
A
#
# COMPACT_ATOMS: atom_id res chain seq x y z
N SER A 1 5.11 -6.94 19.34
CA SER A 1 3.97 -6.92 18.39
C SER A 1 3.42 -5.50 18.33
N PHE A 2 2.95 -5.08 17.19
CA PHE A 2 2.30 -3.78 17.01
C PHE A 2 1.03 -3.70 17.88
N ASN A 3 0.75 -2.51 18.43
CA ASN A 3 -0.42 -2.30 19.28
C ASN A 3 -1.72 -2.59 18.49
N ARG A 4 -2.64 -3.39 19.06
CA ARG A 4 -3.86 -3.82 18.37
C ARG A 4 -4.80 -2.67 18.07
N TYR A 5 -4.99 -1.76 19.01
CA TYR A 5 -5.77 -0.55 18.76
C TYR A 5 -5.17 0.30 17.65
N GLY A 6 -3.84 0.47 17.65
CA GLY A 6 -3.15 1.18 16.58
C GLY A 6 -3.32 0.52 15.22
N ARG A 7 -3.25 -0.83 15.16
CA ARG A 7 -3.54 -1.61 13.96
C ARG A 7 -4.96 -1.35 13.46
N ASP A 8 -5.94 -1.52 14.34
CA ASP A 8 -7.35 -1.36 13.99
C ASP A 8 -7.64 0.05 13.48
N LEU A 9 -7.06 1.07 14.12
CA LEU A 9 -7.22 2.46 13.71
C LEU A 9 -6.62 2.73 12.33
N ILE A 10 -5.46 2.13 12.00
CA ILE A 10 -4.87 2.23 10.66
C ILE A 10 -5.75 1.54 9.63
N LEU A 11 -6.24 0.32 9.90
CA LEU A 11 -7.11 -0.40 8.99
C LEU A 11 -8.43 0.33 8.76
N HIS A 12 -9.01 0.89 9.81
CA HIS A 12 -10.23 1.70 9.73
C HIS A 12 -10.01 2.95 8.87
N PHE A 13 -8.91 3.66 9.09
CA PHE A 13 -8.52 4.82 8.28
C PHE A 13 -8.37 4.46 6.79
N LEU A 14 -7.71 3.35 6.48
CA LEU A 14 -7.53 2.88 5.10
C LEU A 14 -8.88 2.56 4.44
N ASN A 15 -9.77 1.86 5.15
CA ASN A 15 -11.11 1.54 4.64
C ASN A 15 -11.98 2.78 4.44
N LYS A 16 -11.84 3.80 5.32
CA LYS A 16 -12.57 5.05 5.23
C LYS A 16 -12.16 5.88 4.01
N HIS A 17 -10.85 6.05 3.78
CA HIS A 17 -10.33 6.95 2.76
C HIS A 17 -10.07 6.30 1.40
N PHE A 18 -9.91 4.98 1.36
CA PHE A 18 -9.61 4.23 0.13
C PHE A 18 -10.55 3.04 -0.08
N PRO A 19 -11.87 3.20 0.09
CA PRO A 19 -12.81 2.08 -0.01
C PRO A 19 -12.88 1.50 -1.43
N ASP A 20 -13.04 0.18 -1.52
CA ASP A 20 -13.46 -0.49 -2.75
C ASP A 20 -14.98 -0.32 -2.96
N LYS A 21 -15.39 0.81 -3.52
CA LYS A 21 -16.81 1.11 -3.78
C LYS A 21 -17.43 0.20 -4.86
N GLU A 22 -16.59 -0.44 -5.67
CA GLU A 22 -17.05 -1.30 -6.76
C GLU A 22 -17.21 -2.75 -6.33
N GLY A 23 -16.73 -3.12 -5.12
CA GLY A 23 -16.79 -4.49 -4.62
C GLY A 23 -15.99 -5.47 -5.47
N LEU A 24 -14.82 -5.04 -5.94
CA LEU A 24 -13.98 -5.83 -6.86
C LEU A 24 -13.42 -7.09 -6.20
N VAL A 25 -13.20 -7.07 -4.88
CA VAL A 25 -12.61 -8.17 -4.12
C VAL A 25 -13.33 -8.38 -2.80
N THR A 26 -13.62 -9.63 -2.51
CA THR A 26 -14.14 -10.06 -1.20
C THR A 26 -13.09 -10.86 -0.45
N THR A 27 -12.81 -10.46 0.78
CA THR A 27 -11.87 -11.13 1.67
C THR A 27 -12.46 -12.43 2.21
N LYS A 28 -11.79 -13.58 2.01
CA LYS A 28 -12.28 -14.89 2.47
C LYS A 28 -12.14 -15.10 3.97
N ASN A 29 -11.03 -14.64 4.56
CA ASN A 29 -10.71 -14.79 5.98
C ASN A 29 -10.37 -13.39 6.55
N PRO A 30 -11.39 -12.52 6.76
CA PRO A 30 -11.16 -11.14 7.16
C PRO A 30 -10.60 -11.07 8.57
N VAL A 31 -9.67 -10.15 8.77
CA VAL A 31 -9.19 -9.78 10.12
C VAL A 31 -10.36 -9.17 10.90
N VAL A 32 -10.59 -9.72 12.09
CA VAL A 32 -11.56 -9.15 13.03
C VAL A 32 -10.89 -8.02 13.80
N MET A 33 -11.44 -6.81 13.68
CA MET A 33 -11.01 -5.67 14.49
C MET A 33 -11.51 -5.86 15.93
N GLU A 34 -10.64 -5.66 16.90
CA GLU A 34 -10.99 -5.74 18.33
C GLU A 34 -11.59 -4.43 18.85
N THR A 35 -11.28 -3.32 18.16
CA THR A 35 -11.81 -1.98 18.49
C THR A 35 -13.13 -1.75 17.77
N PRO A 36 -14.20 -1.34 18.49
CA PRO A 36 -15.48 -1.01 17.89
C PRO A 36 -15.36 0.12 16.85
N ALA A 37 -16.09 -0.01 15.73
CA ALA A 37 -16.06 0.97 14.65
C ALA A 37 -16.43 2.38 15.12
N GLU A 38 -17.45 2.50 16.00
CA GLU A 38 -17.93 3.76 16.56
C GLU A 38 -16.85 4.48 17.38
N ALA A 39 -15.97 3.72 18.05
CA ALA A 39 -14.86 4.29 18.81
C ALA A 39 -13.79 4.87 17.85
N MET A 40 -13.55 4.21 16.72
CA MET A 40 -12.61 4.67 15.71
C MET A 40 -13.18 5.86 14.92
N ASP A 41 -14.48 5.85 14.61
CA ASP A 41 -15.18 6.99 14.00
C ASP A 41 -15.15 8.24 14.88
N ALA A 42 -15.25 8.06 16.21
CA ALA A 42 -15.13 9.16 17.16
C ALA A 42 -13.72 9.79 17.20
N VAL A 43 -12.71 9.06 16.77
CA VAL A 43 -11.32 9.55 16.67
C VAL A 43 -11.04 10.16 15.30
N LEU A 44 -11.42 9.46 14.24
CA LEU A 44 -11.21 9.87 12.85
C LEU A 44 -12.46 10.61 12.35
N THR A 45 -12.63 11.84 12.77
CA THR A 45 -13.86 12.62 12.58
C THR A 45 -13.89 13.45 11.29
N GLU A 46 -12.74 13.58 10.61
CA GLU A 46 -12.63 14.46 9.46
C GLU A 46 -12.94 13.71 8.16
N ASP A 47 -13.57 14.38 7.21
CA ASP A 47 -13.78 13.84 5.87
C ASP A 47 -12.55 14.04 4.96
N ASP A 48 -11.68 14.98 5.32
CA ASP A 48 -10.44 15.24 4.60
C ASP A 48 -9.33 14.25 5.00
N PHE A 49 -8.77 13.60 4.02
CA PHE A 49 -7.66 12.66 4.18
C PHE A 49 -6.49 13.24 4.99
N LYS A 50 -6.07 14.49 4.70
CA LYS A 50 -4.90 15.09 5.34
C LYS A 50 -5.18 15.43 6.81
N ALA A 51 -6.40 15.86 7.12
CA ALA A 51 -6.81 16.17 8.47
C ALA A 51 -6.88 14.88 9.31
N ASP A 52 -7.59 13.87 8.84
CA ASP A 52 -7.67 12.56 9.50
C ASP A 52 -6.29 11.86 9.62
N TYR A 53 -5.42 12.00 8.61
CA TYR A 53 -4.07 11.46 8.68
C TYR A 53 -3.22 12.09 9.80
N ARG A 54 -3.41 13.39 10.08
CA ARG A 54 -2.73 14.05 11.21
C ARG A 54 -3.20 13.48 12.54
N ILE A 55 -4.52 13.22 12.67
CA ILE A 55 -5.11 12.62 13.86
C ILE A 55 -4.55 11.20 14.01
N LEU A 56 -4.65 10.37 12.98
CA LEU A 56 -4.10 9.02 12.96
C LEU A 56 -2.63 8.99 13.41
N ASN A 57 -1.80 9.84 12.82
CA ASN A 57 -0.37 9.87 13.13
C ASN A 57 -0.12 10.30 14.59
N LYS A 58 -0.90 11.22 15.13
CA LYS A 58 -0.83 11.63 16.54
C LYS A 58 -1.19 10.48 17.46
N GLU A 59 -2.29 9.78 17.19
CA GLU A 59 -2.76 8.64 18.00
C GLU A 59 -1.74 7.49 17.98
N ILE A 60 -1.21 7.09 16.80
CA ILE A 60 -0.21 6.05 16.68
C ILE A 60 1.08 6.40 17.44
N ARG A 61 1.52 7.66 17.37
CA ARG A 61 2.69 8.12 18.13
C ARG A 61 2.46 8.15 19.63
N ALA A 62 1.26 8.44 20.07
CA ALA A 62 0.90 8.39 21.50
C ALA A 62 1.00 6.96 22.06
N LEU A 63 0.86 5.93 21.22
CA LEU A 63 1.11 4.52 21.55
C LEU A 63 2.60 4.14 21.54
N GLY A 64 3.50 5.08 21.25
CA GLY A 64 4.94 4.82 21.12
C GLY A 64 5.33 4.14 19.81
N GLU A 65 4.45 4.17 18.80
CA GLU A 65 4.62 3.49 17.52
C GLU A 65 4.63 4.47 16.34
N ASN A 66 4.88 3.98 15.15
CA ASN A 66 4.79 4.74 13.92
C ASN A 66 3.95 3.99 12.90
N ILE A 67 3.23 4.73 12.07
CA ILE A 67 2.57 4.13 10.89
C ILE A 67 3.65 3.46 10.05
N PRO A 68 3.47 2.18 9.68
CA PRO A 68 4.48 1.45 8.91
C PRO A 68 4.87 2.18 7.62
N PRO A 69 6.17 2.27 7.30
CA PRO A 69 6.65 3.03 6.14
C PRO A 69 5.99 2.62 4.81
N LEU A 70 5.69 1.33 4.64
CA LEU A 70 5.02 0.83 3.43
C LEU A 70 3.57 1.32 3.32
N VAL A 71 2.83 1.38 4.44
CA VAL A 71 1.47 1.95 4.47
C VAL A 71 1.51 3.41 4.03
N ASN A 72 2.43 4.20 4.61
CA ASN A 72 2.63 5.60 4.21
C ASN A 72 2.97 5.75 2.73
N THR A 73 3.82 4.87 2.21
CA THR A 73 4.21 4.89 0.80
C THR A 73 3.00 4.65 -0.10
N TYR A 74 2.18 3.64 0.20
CA TYR A 74 1.01 3.33 -0.62
C TYR A 74 -0.06 4.41 -0.56
N MET A 75 -0.36 4.96 0.63
CA MET A 75 -1.30 6.08 0.76
C MET A 75 -0.88 7.32 -0.02
N GLY A 76 0.43 7.52 -0.20
CA GLY A 76 0.99 8.66 -0.92
C GLY A 76 1.30 8.41 -2.39
N ILE A 77 0.92 7.26 -2.98
CA ILE A 77 1.33 6.92 -4.35
C ILE A 77 0.31 7.36 -5.42
N SER A 78 -0.98 7.26 -5.10
CA SER A 78 -2.07 7.54 -6.04
C SER A 78 -3.32 8.01 -5.32
N PRO A 79 -4.07 8.97 -5.88
CA PRO A 79 -5.36 9.40 -5.33
C PRO A 79 -6.47 8.36 -5.54
N SER A 80 -6.30 7.41 -6.47
CA SER A 80 -7.24 6.34 -6.79
C SER A 80 -6.89 5.01 -6.15
N LEU A 81 -6.01 5.00 -5.14
CA LEU A 81 -5.72 3.80 -4.35
C LEU A 81 -7.05 3.20 -3.84
N LYS A 82 -7.20 1.88 -3.97
CA LYS A 82 -8.31 1.13 -3.36
C LYS A 82 -7.75 0.09 -2.39
N VAL A 83 -8.43 -0.08 -1.28
CA VAL A 83 -8.12 -1.09 -0.26
C VAL A 83 -9.25 -2.10 -0.24
N PHE A 84 -8.91 -3.40 -0.31
CA PHE A 84 -9.87 -4.50 -0.41
C PHE A 84 -10.15 -5.22 0.91
N GLY A 85 -9.69 -4.65 2.01
CA GLY A 85 -9.72 -5.28 3.32
C GLY A 85 -8.44 -6.05 3.63
N THR A 86 -8.40 -6.58 4.84
CA THR A 86 -7.25 -7.30 5.39
C THR A 86 -7.68 -8.72 5.75
N ALA A 87 -6.90 -9.70 5.34
CA ALA A 87 -7.10 -11.12 5.62
C ALA A 87 -5.98 -11.67 6.50
N VAL A 88 -6.30 -12.74 7.23
CA VAL A 88 -5.29 -13.60 7.84
C VAL A 88 -4.88 -14.66 6.82
N ASN A 89 -3.58 -14.76 6.54
CA ASN A 89 -3.00 -15.81 5.70
C ASN A 89 -2.44 -16.91 6.62
N ASP A 90 -3.21 -17.95 6.83
CA ASP A 90 -2.88 -19.11 7.65
C ASP A 90 -1.83 -20.01 6.99
N GLU A 91 -1.73 -20.01 5.68
CA GLU A 91 -0.70 -20.76 4.94
C GLU A 91 0.69 -20.11 5.06
N PHE A 92 0.76 -18.85 5.47
CA PHE A 92 2.01 -18.11 5.61
C PHE A 92 2.25 -17.57 7.02
N GLY A 93 1.95 -18.37 8.02
CA GLY A 93 2.26 -18.09 9.44
C GLY A 93 1.35 -17.04 10.07
N ASP A 94 0.08 -17.05 9.76
CA ASP A 94 -0.96 -16.17 10.31
C ASP A 94 -0.66 -14.68 10.14
N VAL A 95 -0.01 -14.31 9.03
CA VAL A 95 0.24 -12.90 8.74
C VAL A 95 -1.03 -12.20 8.26
N GLU A 96 -1.17 -10.96 8.66
CA GLU A 96 -2.26 -10.11 8.19
C GLU A 96 -1.85 -9.45 6.87
N GLU A 97 -2.60 -9.68 5.82
CA GLU A 97 -2.36 -9.16 4.47
C GLU A 97 -3.48 -8.22 4.05
N THR A 98 -3.12 -7.01 3.62
CA THR A 98 -4.07 -6.04 3.07
C THR A 98 -3.97 -6.00 1.57
N GLY A 99 -5.07 -6.29 0.88
CA GLY A 99 -5.17 -6.18 -0.57
C GLY A 99 -5.31 -4.72 -1.00
N ILE A 100 -4.52 -4.29 -1.99
CA ILE A 100 -4.61 -2.94 -2.54
C ILE A 100 -4.58 -2.95 -4.07
N LEU A 101 -5.23 -1.97 -4.68
CA LEU A 101 -5.14 -1.68 -6.11
C LEU A 101 -4.56 -0.28 -6.31
N VAL A 102 -3.53 -0.20 -7.16
CA VAL A 102 -2.96 1.06 -7.64
C VAL A 102 -3.12 1.11 -9.15
N ASP A 103 -3.83 2.12 -9.66
CA ASP A 103 -3.86 2.40 -11.10
C ASP A 103 -2.62 3.22 -11.48
N PHE A 104 -1.83 2.71 -12.42
CA PHE A 104 -0.60 3.38 -12.85
C PHE A 104 -0.85 4.72 -13.57
N ASN A 105 -2.04 4.88 -14.15
CA ASN A 105 -2.38 6.14 -14.81
C ASN A 105 -2.61 7.29 -13.82
N ASP A 106 -2.95 6.94 -12.57
CA ASP A 106 -3.29 7.88 -11.51
C ASP A 106 -2.16 8.08 -10.50
N ILE A 107 -0.99 7.50 -10.73
CA ILE A 107 0.18 7.72 -9.86
C ILE A 107 0.59 9.20 -9.97
N TYR A 108 0.81 9.84 -8.81
CA TYR A 108 1.30 11.22 -8.77
C TYR A 108 2.60 11.37 -9.56
N GLU A 109 2.70 12.44 -10.37
CA GLU A 109 3.82 12.66 -11.29
C GLU A 109 5.19 12.65 -10.59
N ASP A 110 5.29 13.24 -9.39
CA ASP A 110 6.53 13.23 -8.60
C ASP A 110 6.97 11.83 -8.19
N LYS A 111 6.02 10.93 -7.95
CA LYS A 111 6.29 9.53 -7.61
C LYS A 111 6.68 8.74 -8.86
N LEU A 112 5.96 8.99 -9.95
CA LEU A 112 6.27 8.39 -11.24
C LEU A 112 7.69 8.76 -11.67
N ALA A 113 8.02 10.05 -11.67
CA ALA A 113 9.34 10.55 -12.04
C ALA A 113 10.46 9.98 -11.14
N ARG A 114 10.22 9.90 -9.83
CA ARG A 114 11.22 9.40 -8.87
C ARG A 114 11.49 7.92 -9.01
N HIS A 115 10.45 7.08 -9.15
CA HIS A 115 10.58 5.64 -9.01
C HIS A 115 10.59 4.89 -10.35
N ILE A 116 9.97 5.44 -11.38
CA ILE A 116 9.86 4.79 -12.69
C ILE A 116 10.78 5.43 -13.71
N ASP A 117 10.69 6.75 -13.89
CA ASP A 117 11.48 7.43 -14.93
C ASP A 117 12.98 7.38 -14.63
N SER A 118 13.38 7.51 -13.36
CA SER A 118 14.78 7.37 -12.96
C SER A 118 15.33 5.97 -13.23
N PHE A 119 14.55 4.94 -12.89
CA PHE A 119 14.92 3.54 -13.15
C PHE A 119 15.04 3.27 -14.66
N ILE A 120 14.07 3.74 -15.44
CA ILE A 120 14.09 3.57 -16.91
C ILE A 120 15.29 4.29 -17.51
N LYS A 121 15.56 5.55 -17.13
CA LYS A 121 16.74 6.30 -17.60
C LYS A 121 18.04 5.56 -17.28
N GLU A 122 18.14 4.99 -16.10
CA GLU A 122 19.31 4.19 -15.70
C GLU A 122 19.45 2.92 -16.54
N GLN A 123 18.35 2.19 -16.80
CA GLN A 123 18.39 0.99 -17.64
C GLN A 123 18.73 1.34 -19.10
N ILE A 124 18.15 2.38 -19.65
CA ILE A 124 18.48 2.88 -20.99
C ILE A 124 19.96 3.25 -21.07
N ALA A 125 20.50 3.96 -20.08
CA ALA A 125 21.91 4.32 -20.03
C ALA A 125 22.82 3.09 -20.03
N LYS A 126 22.50 2.04 -19.25
CA LYS A 126 23.24 0.77 -19.22
C LYS A 126 23.20 0.05 -20.57
N ILE A 127 22.06 0.05 -21.25
CA ILE A 127 21.90 -0.53 -22.58
C ILE A 127 22.70 0.27 -23.62
N LYS A 128 22.68 1.60 -23.54
CA LYS A 128 23.45 2.50 -24.41
C LYS A 128 24.96 2.22 -24.36
N ILE A 129 25.50 1.97 -23.18
CA ILE A 129 26.90 1.64 -22.99
C ILE A 129 27.24 0.27 -23.62
N ARG A 130 26.34 -0.70 -23.55
CA ARG A 130 26.59 -2.07 -24.00
C ARG A 130 26.34 -2.29 -25.50
N TRP A 131 25.39 -1.56 -26.11
CA TRP A 131 25.02 -1.69 -27.53
C TRP A 131 24.61 -0.35 -28.16
N PRO A 132 25.56 0.46 -28.55
CA PRO A 132 25.29 1.82 -29.02
C PRO A 132 24.47 1.90 -30.32
N GLN A 133 24.46 0.88 -31.17
CA GLN A 133 23.79 0.91 -32.48
C GLN A 133 22.35 0.36 -32.51
N THR A 134 21.89 -0.25 -31.43
CA THR A 134 20.55 -0.88 -31.39
C THR A 134 19.46 0.05 -30.82
N ILE A 135 19.82 1.28 -30.45
CA ILE A 135 19.04 2.11 -29.51
C ILE A 135 18.02 2.99 -30.18
N GLU A 136 18.24 3.48 -31.38
CA GLU A 136 17.27 4.38 -32.05
C GLU A 136 15.91 3.70 -32.26
N ASN A 137 15.91 2.39 -32.52
CA ASN A 137 14.66 1.61 -32.64
C ASN A 137 14.06 1.21 -31.27
N PHE A 138 14.88 1.09 -30.23
CA PHE A 138 14.47 0.59 -28.92
C PHE A 138 13.83 1.66 -28.02
N GLU A 139 14.19 2.93 -28.17
CA GLU A 139 13.56 4.03 -27.44
C GLU A 139 12.08 4.17 -27.80
N GLY A 140 11.72 3.95 -29.06
CA GLY A 140 10.33 3.91 -29.51
C GLY A 140 9.54 2.72 -28.95
N GLU A 141 10.13 1.52 -28.92
CA GLU A 141 9.48 0.32 -28.36
C GLU A 141 9.34 0.37 -26.84
N ILE A 142 10.35 0.87 -26.13
CA ILE A 142 10.26 1.05 -24.67
C ILE A 142 9.20 2.08 -24.31
N ALA A 143 9.17 3.22 -24.99
CA ALA A 143 8.16 4.24 -24.79
C ALA A 143 6.76 3.70 -25.03
N GLN A 144 6.54 2.89 -26.08
CA GLN A 144 5.28 2.21 -26.34
C GLN A 144 4.92 1.18 -25.27
N LYS A 145 5.89 0.35 -24.82
CA LYS A 145 5.68 -0.65 -23.76
C LYS A 145 5.40 -0.02 -22.40
N ILE A 146 6.03 1.13 -22.10
CA ILE A 146 5.75 1.89 -20.88
C ILE A 146 4.35 2.48 -20.93
N THR A 147 3.95 3.04 -22.08
CA THR A 147 2.59 3.58 -22.28
C THR A 147 1.54 2.48 -22.22
N ALA A 148 1.80 1.30 -22.80
CA ALA A 148 0.92 0.15 -22.71
C ALA A 148 0.79 -0.37 -21.27
N ARG A 149 1.92 -0.46 -20.52
CA ARG A 149 1.90 -0.83 -19.09
C ARG A 149 1.26 0.21 -18.18
N ARG A 150 1.25 1.48 -18.56
CA ARG A 150 0.48 2.53 -17.86
C ARG A 150 -1.03 2.25 -17.86
N ASN A 151 -1.53 1.48 -18.82
CA ASN A 151 -2.94 1.14 -18.94
C ASN A 151 -3.31 -0.19 -18.25
N GLU A 152 -2.33 -0.89 -17.67
CA GLU A 152 -2.58 -2.12 -16.92
C GLU A 152 -2.79 -1.80 -15.43
N ARG A 153 -3.88 -2.32 -14.85
CA ARG A 153 -4.13 -2.29 -13.41
C ARG A 153 -3.26 -3.34 -12.73
N PHE A 154 -2.44 -2.92 -11.78
CA PHE A 154 -1.59 -3.83 -11.02
C PHE A 154 -2.15 -4.07 -9.63
N TRP A 155 -2.28 -5.34 -9.27
CA TRP A 155 -2.60 -5.81 -7.95
C TRP A 155 -1.32 -5.96 -7.14
N LYS A 156 -1.29 -5.38 -5.93
CA LYS A 156 -0.28 -5.67 -4.93
C LYS A 156 -0.94 -6.13 -3.66
N ILE A 157 -0.50 -7.29 -3.17
CA ILE A 157 -0.83 -7.79 -1.86
C ILE A 157 0.22 -7.26 -0.89
N PHE A 158 -0.25 -6.61 0.16
CA PHE A 158 0.58 -6.07 1.20
C PHE A 158 0.48 -6.98 2.43
N SER A 159 1.61 -7.59 2.83
CA SER A 159 1.64 -8.41 4.03
C SER A 159 2.12 -7.62 5.24
N TRP A 160 1.31 -7.60 6.26
CA TRP A 160 1.62 -7.03 7.57
C TRP A 160 2.07 -8.16 8.50
N ARG A 161 3.35 -8.20 8.85
CA ARG A 161 3.89 -9.21 9.73
C ARG A 161 3.61 -8.85 11.20
N SER A 162 2.56 -9.40 11.80
CA SER A 162 2.50 -9.53 13.25
C SER A 162 3.45 -10.66 13.66
N LYS A 163 4.44 -10.37 14.54
CA LYS A 163 5.29 -11.44 15.09
C LYS A 163 4.39 -12.47 15.80
N PRO A 164 4.56 -13.78 15.57
CA PRO A 164 3.86 -14.79 16.33
C PRO A 164 4.16 -14.60 17.83
N LYS A 165 3.13 -14.68 18.65
CA LYS A 165 3.28 -14.76 20.12
C LYS A 165 4.21 -15.92 20.42
N GLY A 166 5.35 -15.63 21.04
CA GLY A 166 6.27 -16.65 21.50
C GLY A 166 5.52 -17.67 22.33
N GLY A 167 5.42 -18.90 21.82
CA GLY A 167 4.97 -20.02 22.61
C GLY A 167 5.94 -20.20 23.74
N THR A 168 5.48 -20.06 24.98
CA THR A 168 6.17 -20.57 26.14
C THR A 168 6.17 -22.08 26.02
N GLU A 169 7.28 -22.64 25.56
CA GLU A 169 7.58 -24.03 25.84
C GLU A 169 7.67 -24.17 27.37
N SER A 170 6.65 -24.78 27.96
CA SER A 170 6.74 -25.36 29.28
C SER A 170 7.28 -26.77 29.12
N LEU A 171 8.43 -27.00 29.73
CA LEU A 171 9.02 -28.28 30.03
C LEU A 171 8.05 -29.16 30.86
#